data_6462083dbd1327337d7459b3f902b024
#
_entry.id   6462083dbd1327337d7459b3f902b024
#
_cell.length_a   1.000
_cell.length_b   1.000
_cell.length_c   1.000
_cell.angle_alpha   90.00
_cell.angle_beta   90.00
_cell.angle_gamma   90.00
#
_symmetry.space_group_name_H-M   'P 1'
#
loop_
_entity.id
_entity.type
_entity.pdbx_description
1 polymer ?
#
loop_
_entity_poly.entity_id
_entity_poly.type
_entity_poly.pdbx_seq_one_letter_code
_entity_poly.pdbx_strand_id
1 'polypeptide(L)'
;MATTITRTFDATPTDKAYFSLTDNMLSSSLGNIQVPDGASRISRVDCALDTSNAKGYQVVCKLSGSNMSEQNFTIMGIAGDTADAAAAVGFNSVPVAFGIAGVNNVDLQIAIQFAAGGSASASSGAVTLYFE
;
A
#
# COMPACT_ATOMS: atom_id res chain seq x y z
N MET A 1 -18.47 13.46 6.56
CA MET A 1 -17.06 13.81 6.86
C MET A 1 -16.26 12.53 6.95
N ALA A 2 -15.16 12.45 6.22
CA ALA A 2 -14.34 11.26 6.23
C ALA A 2 -13.52 11.13 7.52
N THR A 3 -13.43 9.93 8.04
CA THR A 3 -12.52 9.60 9.12
C THR A 3 -11.29 8.95 8.51
N THR A 4 -10.11 9.41 8.89
CA THR A 4 -8.85 8.89 8.35
C THR A 4 -8.14 8.04 9.37
N ILE A 5 -7.54 6.95 8.89
CA ILE A 5 -6.67 6.10 9.69
C ILE A 5 -5.39 5.88 8.91
N THR A 6 -4.26 6.20 9.51
CA THR A 6 -2.95 6.09 8.90
C THR A 6 -2.16 4.96 9.56
N ARG A 7 -1.48 4.16 8.74
CA ARG A 7 -0.52 3.15 9.20
C ARG A 7 0.81 3.41 8.52
N THR A 8 1.86 3.43 9.34
CA THR A 8 3.23 3.54 8.84
C THR A 8 3.80 2.16 8.60
N PHE A 9 4.76 2.08 7.70
CA PHE A 9 5.46 0.85 7.43
C PHE A 9 6.96 1.09 7.27
N ASP A 10 7.71 0.01 7.51
CA ASP A 10 9.13 -0.05 7.29
C ASP A 10 9.43 -1.45 6.74
N ALA A 11 9.45 -1.56 5.43
CA ALA A 11 9.57 -2.83 4.72
C ALA A 11 11.01 -3.13 4.35
N THR A 12 11.41 -4.37 4.52
CA THR A 12 12.75 -4.85 4.15
C THR A 12 12.65 -5.94 3.09
N PRO A 13 13.74 -6.27 2.37
CA PRO A 13 13.73 -7.33 1.37
C PRO A 13 13.26 -8.70 1.87
N THR A 14 13.24 -8.91 3.18
CA THR A 14 12.80 -10.16 3.78
C THR A 14 11.30 -10.22 4.08
N ASP A 15 10.60 -9.09 3.99
CA ASP A 15 9.18 -9.03 4.28
C ASP A 15 8.34 -9.51 3.09
N LYS A 16 8.25 -10.84 2.94
CA LYS A 16 7.59 -11.46 1.77
C LYS A 16 6.34 -12.26 2.14
N ALA A 17 5.79 -12.06 3.33
CA ALA A 17 4.83 -13.01 3.88
C ALA A 17 3.38 -12.83 3.39
N TYR A 18 3.03 -11.69 2.81
CA TYR A 18 1.62 -11.31 2.65
C TYR A 18 1.11 -11.31 1.21
N PHE A 19 2.01 -11.45 0.26
CA PHE A 19 1.69 -11.52 -1.16
C PHE A 19 2.44 -12.69 -1.77
N SER A 20 1.93 -13.18 -2.91
CA SER A 20 2.68 -14.13 -3.74
C SER A 20 3.74 -13.33 -4.50
N LEU A 21 4.96 -13.32 -3.97
CA LEU A 21 6.01 -12.43 -4.44
C LEU A 21 6.99 -13.13 -5.37
N THR A 22 7.45 -12.37 -6.33
CA THR A 22 8.59 -12.70 -7.19
C THR A 22 9.84 -11.95 -6.72
N ASP A 23 10.94 -12.10 -7.44
CA ASP A 23 12.14 -11.31 -7.17
C ASP A 23 11.85 -9.81 -7.28
N ASN A 24 12.61 -9.00 -6.55
CA ASN A 24 12.49 -7.53 -6.51
C ASN A 24 11.18 -7.02 -5.90
N MET A 25 10.60 -7.76 -5.00
CA MET A 25 9.41 -7.30 -4.27
C MET A 25 9.64 -7.30 -2.77
N LEU A 26 9.00 -6.34 -2.13
CA LEU A 26 8.84 -6.29 -0.68
C LEU A 26 7.36 -6.37 -0.35
N SER A 27 7.02 -6.90 0.81
CA SER A 27 5.66 -6.78 1.32
C SER A 27 5.67 -6.50 2.81
N SER A 28 4.63 -5.86 3.27
CA SER A 28 4.44 -5.58 4.68
C SER A 28 2.96 -5.62 5.04
N SER A 29 2.67 -6.20 6.21
CA SER A 29 1.35 -6.08 6.81
C SER A 29 1.30 -4.80 7.61
N LEU A 30 0.31 -3.98 7.35
CA LEU A 30 0.06 -2.75 8.11
C LEU A 30 -0.98 -2.96 9.20
N GLY A 31 -1.37 -4.22 9.37
CA GLY A 31 -2.20 -4.66 10.47
C GLY A 31 -3.69 -4.60 10.21
N ASN A 32 -4.41 -4.89 11.25
CA ASN A 32 -5.86 -4.89 11.25
C ASN A 32 -6.36 -3.52 11.69
N ILE A 33 -7.27 -2.97 10.93
CA ILE A 33 -7.83 -1.64 11.16
C ILE A 33 -9.30 -1.80 11.53
N GLN A 34 -9.68 -1.31 12.69
CA GLN A 34 -11.09 -1.27 13.07
C GLN A 34 -11.82 -0.21 12.24
N VAL A 35 -12.89 -0.62 11.59
CA VAL A 35 -13.72 0.29 10.80
C VAL A 35 -14.42 1.27 11.74
N PRO A 36 -14.33 2.57 11.49
CA PRO A 36 -15.02 3.56 12.32
C PRO A 36 -16.54 3.37 12.32
N ASP A 37 -17.16 3.63 13.44
CA ASP A 37 -18.61 3.50 13.58
C ASP A 37 -19.34 4.34 12.54
N GLY A 38 -20.30 3.72 11.87
CA GLY A 38 -21.12 4.39 10.86
C GLY A 38 -20.49 4.50 9.48
N ALA A 39 -19.25 4.07 9.31
CA ALA A 39 -18.64 4.06 8.00
C ALA A 39 -19.23 2.96 7.12
N SER A 40 -19.51 3.30 5.87
CA SER A 40 -20.09 2.35 4.91
C SER A 40 -19.20 2.14 3.69
N ARG A 41 -18.15 2.92 3.53
CA ARG A 41 -17.23 2.78 2.40
C ARG A 41 -15.84 3.34 2.72
N ILE A 42 -14.85 2.85 1.98
CA ILE A 42 -13.56 3.49 1.84
C ILE A 42 -13.60 4.27 0.53
N SER A 43 -13.36 5.58 0.62
CA SER A 43 -13.53 6.50 -0.52
C SER A 43 -12.23 6.95 -1.13
N ARG A 44 -11.12 6.79 -0.42
CA ARG A 44 -9.81 7.23 -0.88
C ARG A 44 -8.72 6.50 -0.12
N VAL A 45 -7.61 6.25 -0.79
CA VAL A 45 -6.40 5.69 -0.19
C VAL A 45 -5.22 6.55 -0.61
N ASP A 46 -4.48 7.03 0.36
CA ASP A 46 -3.25 7.79 0.13
C ASP A 46 -2.04 6.92 0.49
N CYS A 47 -0.98 7.06 -0.29
CA CYS A 47 0.29 6.42 0.00
C CYS A 47 1.41 7.43 -0.09
N ALA A 48 2.23 7.49 0.94
CA ALA A 48 3.52 8.18 0.93
C ALA A 48 4.61 7.13 1.01
N LEU A 49 5.60 7.23 0.15
CA LEU A 49 6.70 6.27 0.09
C LEU A 49 8.03 7.00 0.05
N ASP A 50 8.96 6.53 0.86
CA ASP A 50 10.36 6.90 0.82
C ASP A 50 11.17 5.62 0.61
N THR A 51 11.86 5.54 -0.52
CA THR A 51 12.72 4.41 -0.84
C THR A 51 14.02 4.90 -1.47
N SER A 52 15.11 4.28 -1.10
CA SER A 52 16.41 4.55 -1.70
C SER A 52 16.68 3.58 -2.85
N ASN A 53 17.41 4.02 -3.85
CA ASN A 53 17.88 3.19 -4.97
C ASN A 53 16.78 2.60 -5.85
N ALA A 54 15.64 3.21 -5.95
CA ALA A 54 14.58 2.69 -6.81
C ALA A 54 14.83 3.14 -8.26
N LYS A 55 14.89 2.19 -9.17
CA LYS A 55 14.89 2.43 -10.61
C LYS A 55 13.50 2.53 -11.21
N GLY A 56 12.54 2.67 -10.43
CA GLY A 56 11.13 2.56 -10.75
C GLY A 56 10.49 1.52 -9.86
N TYR A 57 9.26 1.75 -9.50
CA TYR A 57 8.54 0.87 -8.62
C TYR A 57 7.03 1.06 -8.78
N GLN A 58 6.29 0.08 -8.30
CA GLN A 58 4.86 0.25 -8.05
C GLN A 58 4.52 -0.25 -6.65
N VAL A 59 3.56 0.38 -6.03
CA VAL A 59 3.02 -0.03 -4.75
C VAL A 59 1.62 -0.56 -4.95
N VAL A 60 1.42 -1.80 -4.58
CA VAL A 60 0.12 -2.48 -4.64
C VAL A 60 -0.43 -2.57 -3.23
N CYS A 61 -1.68 -2.18 -3.07
CA CYS A 61 -2.40 -2.28 -1.82
C CYS A 61 -3.35 -3.47 -1.85
N LYS A 62 -3.44 -4.16 -0.75
CA LYS A 62 -4.40 -5.24 -0.55
C LYS A 62 -5.23 -4.94 0.69
N LEU A 63 -6.54 -4.90 0.49
CA LEU A 63 -7.50 -4.76 1.56
C LEU A 63 -8.34 -6.03 1.63
N SER A 64 -8.43 -6.62 2.80
CA SER A 64 -9.21 -7.84 3.01
C SER A 64 -9.87 -7.81 4.39
N GLY A 65 -10.83 -8.69 4.59
CA GLY A 65 -11.50 -8.80 5.88
C GLY A 65 -12.68 -9.76 5.80
N SER A 66 -13.25 -10.06 6.95
CA SER A 66 -14.50 -10.81 7.01
C SER A 66 -15.64 -9.99 6.42
N ASN A 67 -16.48 -10.59 5.65
CA ASN A 67 -17.63 -9.97 5.00
C ASN A 67 -17.32 -8.91 3.95
N MET A 68 -16.09 -8.92 3.42
CA MET A 68 -15.75 -8.07 2.28
C MET A 68 -14.96 -8.87 1.23
N SER A 69 -15.11 -8.47 -0.02
CA SER A 69 -14.27 -9.00 -1.08
C SER A 69 -12.87 -8.41 -0.98
N GLU A 70 -11.85 -9.25 -1.18
CA GLU A 70 -10.48 -8.79 -1.22
C GLU A 70 -10.29 -7.80 -2.36
N GLN A 71 -9.64 -6.69 -2.09
CA GLN A 71 -9.32 -5.67 -3.07
C GLN A 71 -7.80 -5.58 -3.23
N ASN A 72 -7.35 -5.70 -4.47
CA ASN A 72 -5.94 -5.52 -4.84
C ASN A 72 -5.88 -4.42 -5.90
N PHE A 73 -5.11 -3.39 -5.65
CA PHE A 73 -4.99 -2.28 -6.60
C PHE A 73 -3.65 -1.58 -6.43
N THR A 74 -3.19 -0.97 -7.53
CA THR A 74 -1.97 -0.17 -7.52
C THR A 74 -2.28 1.21 -6.96
N ILE A 75 -1.59 1.59 -5.89
CA ILE A 75 -1.73 2.91 -5.28
C ILE A 75 -0.81 3.91 -5.94
N MET A 76 0.39 3.48 -6.31
CA MET A 76 1.44 4.38 -6.75
C MET A 76 2.33 3.66 -7.72
N GLY A 77 2.80 4.37 -8.73
CA GLY A 77 3.81 3.86 -9.66
C GLY A 77 4.71 4.97 -10.14
N ILE A 78 6.00 4.73 -10.15
CA ILE A 78 6.98 5.61 -10.74
C ILE A 78 7.79 4.82 -11.74
N ALA A 79 7.74 5.25 -13.00
CA ALA A 79 8.56 4.66 -14.04
C ALA A 79 10.00 5.19 -13.92
N GLY A 80 10.94 4.28 -13.93
CA GLY A 80 12.34 4.63 -13.96
C GLY A 80 13.10 3.52 -14.63
N ASP A 81 13.86 3.88 -15.65
CA ASP A 81 14.64 2.94 -16.46
C ASP A 81 16.14 3.13 -16.27
N THR A 82 16.55 4.08 -15.46
CA THR A 82 17.95 4.39 -15.26
C THR A 82 18.37 4.12 -13.82
N ALA A 83 19.66 3.84 -13.65
CA ALA A 83 20.26 3.62 -12.35
C ALA A 83 20.16 4.84 -11.42
N ASP A 84 19.90 5.98 -12.02
CA ASP A 84 19.84 7.26 -11.33
C ASP A 84 18.41 7.72 -11.05
N ALA A 85 17.45 6.82 -11.09
CA ALA A 85 16.14 7.16 -10.57
C ALA A 85 16.36 7.60 -9.13
N ALA A 86 16.53 8.88 -8.99
CA ALA A 86 16.81 9.54 -7.74
C ALA A 86 15.78 9.14 -6.72
N ALA A 87 16.20 9.16 -5.50
CA ALA A 87 15.43 8.94 -4.31
C ALA A 87 13.95 9.17 -4.55
N ALA A 88 13.26 8.11 -4.68
CA ALA A 88 11.85 8.21 -4.94
C ALA A 88 11.13 8.48 -3.63
N VAL A 89 11.03 9.73 -3.30
CA VAL A 89 10.02 10.19 -2.35
C VAL A 89 8.77 10.43 -3.19
N GLY A 90 7.74 9.64 -2.95
CA GLY A 90 6.52 9.73 -3.70
C GLY A 90 5.31 9.87 -2.80
N PHE A 91 4.31 10.55 -3.31
CA PHE A 91 2.99 10.61 -2.70
C PHE A 91 1.94 10.45 -3.80
N ASN A 92 0.94 9.62 -3.53
CA ASN A 92 -0.20 9.52 -4.43
C ASN A 92 -1.49 9.29 -3.64
N SER A 93 -2.58 9.72 -4.25
CA SER A 93 -3.91 9.63 -3.69
C SER A 93 -4.83 9.00 -4.71
N VAL A 94 -5.48 7.92 -4.33
CA VAL A 94 -6.33 7.15 -5.23
C VAL A 94 -7.76 7.18 -4.73
N PRO A 95 -8.71 7.75 -5.50
CA PRO A 95 -10.11 7.61 -5.18
C PRO A 95 -10.55 6.16 -5.41
N VAL A 96 -11.30 5.64 -4.46
CA VAL A 96 -11.85 4.28 -4.53
C VAL A 96 -13.30 4.28 -4.07
N ALA A 97 -13.99 3.18 -4.28
CA ALA A 97 -15.37 3.03 -3.85
C ALA A 97 -15.57 1.61 -3.33
N PHE A 98 -14.94 1.33 -2.19
CA PHE A 98 -15.05 0.02 -1.56
C PHE A 98 -16.12 0.02 -0.49
N GLY A 99 -17.22 -0.70 -0.74
CA GLY A 99 -18.29 -0.87 0.23
C GLY A 99 -17.83 -1.74 1.40
N ILE A 100 -18.03 -1.24 2.60
CA ILE A 100 -17.65 -1.93 3.83
C ILE A 100 -18.78 -1.97 4.85
N ALA A 101 -20.01 -1.81 4.41
CA ALA A 101 -21.17 -1.96 5.30
C ALA A 101 -21.16 -3.36 5.93
N GLY A 102 -21.24 -3.42 7.25
CA GLY A 102 -21.18 -4.70 8.00
C GLY A 102 -19.78 -5.26 8.20
N VAL A 103 -18.75 -4.56 7.72
CA VAL A 103 -17.35 -4.95 7.94
C VAL A 103 -16.85 -4.30 9.22
N ASN A 104 -16.35 -5.09 10.16
CA ASN A 104 -15.85 -4.58 11.43
C ASN A 104 -14.37 -4.24 11.40
N ASN A 105 -13.60 -5.02 10.64
CA ASN A 105 -12.15 -4.86 10.56
C ASN A 105 -11.68 -5.07 9.12
N VAL A 106 -10.65 -4.31 8.75
CA VAL A 106 -9.99 -4.40 7.46
C VAL A 106 -8.52 -4.67 7.69
N ASP A 107 -8.00 -5.71 7.06
CA ASP A 107 -6.56 -5.98 7.01
C ASP A 107 -5.94 -5.20 5.85
N LEU A 108 -4.93 -4.43 6.17
CA LEU A 108 -4.21 -3.63 5.20
C LEU A 108 -2.82 -4.21 4.99
N GLN A 109 -2.49 -4.49 3.74
CA GLN A 109 -1.18 -5.01 3.34
C GLN A 109 -0.71 -4.26 2.12
N ILE A 110 0.60 -4.12 1.98
CA ILE A 110 1.22 -3.52 0.80
C ILE A 110 2.27 -4.45 0.22
N ALA A 111 2.48 -4.31 -1.07
CA ALA A 111 3.63 -4.88 -1.75
C ALA A 111 4.27 -3.80 -2.62
N ILE A 112 5.59 -3.76 -2.63
CA ILE A 112 6.36 -2.86 -3.46
C ILE A 112 7.12 -3.68 -4.46
N GLN A 113 6.85 -3.48 -5.74
CA GLN A 113 7.57 -4.13 -6.83
C GLN A 113 8.54 -3.15 -7.46
N PHE A 114 9.80 -3.52 -7.51
CA PHE A 114 10.84 -2.73 -8.16
C PHE A 114 11.01 -3.17 -9.60
N ALA A 115 11.42 -2.23 -10.45
CA ALA A 115 11.67 -2.51 -11.86
C ALA A 115 12.77 -3.56 -12.05
N ALA A 116 12.72 -4.26 -13.16
CA ALA A 116 13.74 -5.22 -13.54
C ALA A 116 15.11 -4.54 -13.60
N GLY A 117 16.12 -5.19 -13.02
CA GLY A 117 17.46 -4.62 -12.89
C GLY A 117 17.65 -3.68 -11.70
N GLY A 118 16.59 -3.35 -10.99
CA GLY A 118 16.66 -2.69 -9.69
C GLY A 118 16.87 -3.70 -8.58
N SER A 119 17.30 -3.25 -7.43
CA SER A 119 17.38 -4.06 -6.23
C SER A 119 16.26 -3.67 -5.28
N ALA A 120 15.61 -4.65 -4.68
CA ALA A 120 14.68 -4.39 -3.60
C ALA A 120 15.44 -3.73 -2.45
N SER A 121 15.01 -2.54 -2.08
CA SER A 121 15.64 -1.74 -1.04
C SER A 121 14.69 -1.55 0.13
N ALA A 122 15.24 -1.39 1.32
CA ALA A 122 14.43 -1.01 2.47
C ALA A 122 13.65 0.25 2.14
N SER A 123 12.38 0.27 2.47
CA SER A 123 11.47 1.34 2.14
C SER A 123 10.58 1.65 3.33
N SER A 124 10.29 2.91 3.53
CA SER A 124 9.39 3.35 4.59
C SER A 124 8.30 4.25 4.04
N GLY A 125 7.22 4.37 4.76
CA GLY A 125 6.14 5.23 4.33
C GLY A 125 4.90 5.08 5.17
N ALA A 126 3.79 5.50 4.60
CA ALA A 126 2.50 5.43 5.26
C ALA A 126 1.37 5.24 4.26
N VAL A 127 0.35 4.54 4.69
CA VAL A 127 -0.91 4.41 3.94
C VAL A 127 -2.03 4.97 4.80
N THR A 128 -2.85 5.80 4.23
CA THR A 128 -4.01 6.42 4.89
C THR A 128 -5.28 5.98 4.19
N LEU A 129 -6.19 5.42 4.96
CA LEU A 129 -7.53 5.06 4.49
C LEU A 129 -8.52 6.14 4.91
N TYR A 130 -9.40 6.52 3.99
CA TYR A 130 -10.49 7.47 4.22
C TYR A 130 -11.81 6.72 4.26
N PHE A 131 -12.42 6.72 5.42
CA PHE A 131 -13.71 6.07 5.67
C PHE A 131 -14.85 7.08 5.65
N GLU A 132 -15.91 6.73 4.99
CA GLU A 132 -17.13 7.55 4.95
C GLU A 132 -18.39 6.77 5.29
#